data_b50de0a48b7b760ff2b13d43ce8bcb6c
#
_entry.id   b50de0a48b7b760ff2b13d43ce8bcb6c
#
_cell.length_a   1.000
_cell.length_b   1.000
_cell.length_c   1.000
_cell.angle_alpha   90.00
_cell.angle_beta   90.00
_cell.angle_gamma   90.00
#
_symmetry.space_group_name_H-M   'P 1'
#
loop_
_entity.id
_entity.type
_entity.pdbx_description
1 polymer ?
#
loop_
_entity_poly.entity_id
_entity_poly.type
_entity_poly.pdbx_seq_one_letter_code
_entity_poly.pdbx_strand_id
1 'polypeptide(L)'
;AEYEMDRNAILNHNSEAADGRLALALAFAQRPEFERKYPASLKAGEFVDQVLSAINQTTNIDLKTERSTLIGLFDGTNAGRAAILERSISQPRVVDAQYNQAFVLVQYFSYLRRDPDDTGLNFWVNVLKNKPLRDPDSARSMVCAFLTSAEYQNRFGMVTTHNGGECGN
;
A
#
# COMPACT_ATOMS: atom_id res chain seq x y z
N ALA A 1 -17.38 -3.45 -3.38
CA ALA A 1 -17.53 -2.47 -4.49
C ALA A 1 -16.24 -1.66 -4.69
N GLU A 2 -15.68 -0.98 -3.67
CA GLU A 2 -14.47 -0.16 -3.81
C GLU A 2 -13.24 -0.98 -4.21
N TYR A 3 -12.98 -2.10 -3.57
CA TYR A 3 -11.89 -3.01 -3.93
C TYR A 3 -11.93 -3.44 -5.40
N GLU A 4 -13.09 -3.74 -5.93
CA GLU A 4 -13.27 -4.10 -7.35
C GLU A 4 -12.93 -2.92 -8.28
N MET A 5 -13.32 -1.71 -7.89
CA MET A 5 -12.99 -0.49 -8.64
C MET A 5 -11.48 -0.23 -8.64
N ASP A 6 -10.84 -0.34 -7.49
CA ASP A 6 -9.39 -0.14 -7.34
C ASP A 6 -8.58 -1.20 -8.10
N ARG A 7 -8.99 -2.48 -7.97
CA ARG A 7 -8.41 -3.58 -8.73
C ARG A 7 -8.51 -3.34 -10.24
N ASN A 8 -9.69 -2.93 -10.71
CA ASN A 8 -9.92 -2.68 -12.13
C ASN A 8 -9.14 -1.45 -12.63
N ALA A 9 -9.00 -0.41 -11.81
CA ALA A 9 -8.16 0.75 -12.14
C ALA A 9 -6.69 0.35 -12.37
N ILE A 10 -6.18 -0.63 -11.63
CA ILE A 10 -4.81 -1.13 -11.81
C ILE A 10 -4.71 -2.09 -13.00
N LEU A 11 -5.65 -3.04 -13.14
CA LEU A 11 -5.53 -4.14 -14.09
C LEU A 11 -5.94 -3.80 -15.53
N ASN A 12 -6.80 -2.80 -15.72
CA ASN A 12 -7.26 -2.41 -17.05
C ASN A 12 -6.25 -1.53 -17.82
N HIS A 13 -5.12 -1.17 -17.20
CA HIS A 13 -4.02 -0.49 -17.86
C HIS A 13 -2.97 -1.52 -18.30
N ASN A 14 -3.05 -1.90 -19.57
CA ASN A 14 -2.30 -3.01 -20.18
C ASN A 14 -0.81 -2.72 -20.44
N SER A 15 -0.25 -1.59 -19.99
CA SER A 15 1.10 -1.26 -20.41
C SER A 15 2.13 -1.25 -19.27
N GLU A 16 2.03 -0.39 -18.31
CA GLU A 16 3.07 -0.30 -17.27
C GLU A 16 2.48 -0.14 -15.86
N ALA A 17 3.20 -0.64 -14.86
CA ALA A 17 2.79 -0.50 -13.47
C ALA A 17 2.63 0.99 -13.04
N ALA A 18 3.31 1.91 -13.73
CA ALA A 18 3.16 3.35 -13.52
C ALA A 18 1.79 3.86 -13.92
N ASP A 19 1.26 3.42 -15.07
CA ASP A 19 -0.08 3.82 -15.54
C ASP A 19 -1.19 3.32 -14.62
N GLY A 20 -1.06 2.09 -14.12
CA GLY A 20 -1.99 1.53 -13.14
C GLY A 20 -1.99 2.31 -11.81
N ARG A 21 -0.82 2.76 -11.34
CA ARG A 21 -0.74 3.59 -10.12
C ARG A 21 -1.35 4.98 -10.33
N LEU A 22 -1.12 5.60 -11.47
CA LEU A 22 -1.73 6.90 -11.78
C LEU A 22 -3.25 6.79 -11.91
N ALA A 23 -3.76 5.74 -12.54
CA ALA A 23 -5.18 5.47 -12.66
C ALA A 23 -5.84 5.25 -11.28
N LEU A 24 -5.18 4.50 -10.39
CA LEU A 24 -5.62 4.32 -9.01
C LEU A 24 -5.63 5.66 -8.25
N ALA A 25 -4.57 6.46 -8.39
CA ALA A 25 -4.48 7.78 -7.77
C ALA A 25 -5.58 8.72 -8.26
N LEU A 26 -5.94 8.65 -9.55
CA LEU A 26 -7.04 9.43 -10.13
C LEU A 26 -8.40 8.97 -9.56
N ALA A 27 -8.65 7.67 -9.51
CA ALA A 27 -9.87 7.12 -8.91
C ALA A 27 -10.00 7.50 -7.43
N PHE A 28 -8.88 7.50 -6.71
CA PHE A 28 -8.82 7.93 -5.30
C PHE A 28 -9.08 9.44 -5.14
N ALA A 29 -8.50 10.27 -6.01
CA ALA A 29 -8.68 11.73 -5.98
C ALA A 29 -10.13 12.17 -6.27
N GLN A 30 -10.94 11.32 -6.89
CA GLN A 30 -12.35 11.56 -7.19
C GLN A 30 -13.32 11.08 -6.09
N ARG A 31 -12.81 10.48 -5.01
CA ARG A 31 -13.67 10.01 -3.92
C ARG A 31 -14.20 11.16 -3.07
N PRO A 32 -15.45 11.10 -2.62
CA PRO A 32 -16.03 12.15 -1.77
C PRO A 32 -15.25 12.38 -0.47
N GLU A 33 -14.63 11.33 0.10
CA GLU A 33 -13.78 11.41 1.29
C GLU A 33 -12.51 12.21 1.03
N PHE A 34 -11.91 12.00 -0.15
CA PHE A 34 -10.73 12.75 -0.57
C PHE A 34 -11.08 14.22 -0.81
N GLU A 35 -12.15 14.50 -1.53
CA GLU A 35 -12.60 15.87 -1.80
C GLU A 35 -12.98 16.63 -0.52
N ARG A 36 -13.56 15.95 0.46
CA ARG A 36 -13.83 16.54 1.79
C ARG A 36 -12.55 16.93 2.53
N LYS A 37 -11.53 16.07 2.47
CA LYS A 37 -10.23 16.31 3.12
C LYS A 37 -9.39 17.34 2.37
N TYR A 38 -9.47 17.32 1.05
CA TYR A 38 -8.71 18.18 0.14
C TYR A 38 -9.66 18.93 -0.81
N PRO A 39 -10.36 19.96 -0.36
CA PRO A 39 -11.33 20.70 -1.20
C PRO A 39 -10.71 21.23 -2.49
N ALA A 40 -11.53 21.35 -3.54
CA ALA A 40 -11.09 21.86 -4.84
C ALA A 40 -10.58 23.32 -4.78
N SER A 41 -10.96 24.06 -3.74
CA SER A 41 -10.51 25.44 -3.51
C SER A 41 -9.06 25.57 -3.03
N LEU A 42 -8.41 24.48 -2.63
CA LEU A 42 -7.01 24.52 -2.20
C LEU A 42 -6.10 24.95 -3.35
N LYS A 43 -5.21 25.90 -3.06
CA LYS A 43 -4.14 26.28 -3.97
C LYS A 43 -3.07 25.18 -4.03
N ALA A 44 -2.28 25.19 -5.10
CA ALA A 44 -1.22 24.20 -5.34
C ALA A 44 -0.31 23.98 -4.10
N GLY A 45 0.19 25.06 -3.51
CA GLY A 45 1.07 24.95 -2.35
C GLY A 45 0.38 24.35 -1.13
N GLU A 46 -0.86 24.75 -0.85
CA GLU A 46 -1.65 24.24 0.28
C GLU A 46 -1.95 22.75 0.14
N PHE A 47 -2.34 22.32 -1.08
CA PHE A 47 -2.60 20.91 -1.36
C PHE A 47 -1.33 20.06 -1.20
N VAL A 48 -0.21 20.50 -1.81
CA VAL A 48 1.07 19.80 -1.70
C VAL A 48 1.55 19.72 -0.26
N ASP A 49 1.48 20.83 0.50
CA ASP A 49 1.91 20.84 1.90
C ASP A 49 1.09 19.88 2.77
N GLN A 50 -0.22 19.77 2.54
CA GLN A 50 -1.06 18.81 3.24
C GLN A 50 -0.72 17.36 2.87
N VAL A 51 -0.47 17.06 1.58
CA VAL A 51 -0.03 15.72 1.13
C VAL A 51 1.30 15.35 1.77
N LEU A 52 2.29 16.25 1.72
CA LEU A 52 3.61 16.01 2.31
C LEU A 52 3.54 15.81 3.83
N SER A 53 2.69 16.59 4.51
CA SER A 53 2.44 16.44 5.94
C SER A 53 1.83 15.07 6.26
N ALA A 54 0.84 14.62 5.49
CA ALA A 54 0.21 13.31 5.67
C ALA A 54 1.21 12.16 5.48
N ILE A 55 2.08 12.24 4.47
CA ILE A 55 3.14 11.27 4.24
C ILE A 55 4.12 11.26 5.41
N ASN A 56 4.58 12.42 5.85
CA ASN A 56 5.52 12.50 6.97
C ASN A 56 4.93 11.92 8.26
N GLN A 57 3.67 12.23 8.58
CA GLN A 57 2.99 11.69 9.76
C GLN A 57 2.85 10.16 9.74
N THR A 58 2.66 9.58 8.55
CA THR A 58 2.42 8.14 8.40
C THR A 58 3.71 7.34 8.28
N THR A 59 4.73 7.90 7.62
CA THR A 59 5.96 7.17 7.24
C THR A 59 7.22 7.67 7.96
N ASN A 60 7.15 8.83 8.60
CA ASN A 60 8.28 9.60 9.10
C ASN A 60 9.30 9.99 8.01
N ILE A 61 8.85 10.06 6.75
CA ILE A 61 9.66 10.47 5.60
C ILE A 61 9.39 11.94 5.28
N ASP A 62 10.41 12.77 5.33
CA ASP A 62 10.34 14.17 4.90
C ASP A 62 10.62 14.27 3.39
N LEU A 63 9.64 14.79 2.64
CA LEU A 63 9.70 15.03 1.20
C LEU A 63 9.71 16.53 0.86
N LYS A 64 10.10 17.42 1.78
CA LYS A 64 10.10 18.88 1.52
C LYS A 64 10.93 19.27 0.31
N THR A 65 11.97 18.53 -0.02
CA THR A 65 12.80 18.76 -1.23
C THR A 65 12.03 18.57 -2.53
N GLU A 66 10.96 17.78 -2.53
CA GLU A 66 10.12 17.52 -3.70
C GLU A 66 9.03 18.59 -3.88
N ARG A 67 8.84 19.48 -2.91
CA ARG A 67 7.71 20.43 -2.86
C ARG A 67 7.56 21.26 -4.14
N SER A 68 8.61 21.84 -4.65
CA SER A 68 8.56 22.68 -5.86
C SER A 68 8.20 21.87 -7.11
N THR A 69 8.77 20.68 -7.24
CA THR A 69 8.45 19.76 -8.33
C THR A 69 6.99 19.34 -8.30
N LEU A 70 6.46 19.01 -7.11
CA LEU A 70 5.07 18.61 -6.94
C LEU A 70 4.09 19.77 -7.22
N ILE A 71 4.41 20.98 -6.81
CA ILE A 71 3.62 22.16 -7.16
C ILE A 71 3.55 22.36 -8.68
N GLY A 72 4.63 22.08 -9.40
CA GLY A 72 4.66 22.15 -10.86
C GLY A 72 3.76 21.15 -11.59
N LEU A 73 3.31 20.08 -10.89
CA LEU A 73 2.35 19.11 -11.44
C LEU A 73 0.89 19.54 -11.24
N PHE A 74 0.63 20.57 -10.42
CA PHE A 74 -0.71 21.00 -10.10
C PHE A 74 -1.30 21.86 -11.23
N ASP A 75 -2.34 21.35 -11.87
CA ASP A 75 -3.07 22.03 -12.95
C ASP A 75 -4.50 22.46 -12.54
N GLY A 76 -4.85 22.29 -11.26
CA GLY A 76 -6.19 22.57 -10.74
C GLY A 76 -7.21 21.46 -10.96
N THR A 77 -6.84 20.39 -11.65
CA THR A 77 -7.73 19.24 -11.93
C THR A 77 -7.47 18.06 -11.00
N ASN A 78 -8.38 17.07 -11.01
CA ASN A 78 -8.14 15.79 -10.34
C ASN A 78 -6.98 15.00 -10.96
N ALA A 79 -6.68 15.21 -12.24
CA ALA A 79 -5.53 14.60 -12.90
C ALA A 79 -4.21 15.14 -12.34
N GLY A 80 -4.07 16.45 -12.19
CA GLY A 80 -2.89 17.05 -11.54
C GLY A 80 -2.75 16.63 -10.09
N ARG A 81 -3.86 16.53 -9.33
CA ARG A 81 -3.85 15.98 -7.97
C ARG A 81 -3.40 14.53 -7.92
N ALA A 82 -3.89 13.70 -8.84
CA ALA A 82 -3.48 12.31 -8.98
C ALA A 82 -1.98 12.17 -9.29
N ALA A 83 -1.45 13.00 -10.19
CA ALA A 83 -0.02 13.03 -10.52
C ALA A 83 0.83 13.38 -9.29
N ILE A 84 0.38 14.33 -8.46
CA ILE A 84 1.07 14.67 -7.20
C ILE A 84 1.05 13.50 -6.23
N LEU A 85 -0.10 12.84 -6.05
CA LEU A 85 -0.22 11.68 -5.17
C LEU A 85 0.69 10.55 -5.64
N GLU A 86 0.58 10.16 -6.91
CA GLU A 86 1.40 9.08 -7.49
C GLU A 86 2.88 9.38 -7.34
N ARG A 87 3.32 10.58 -7.73
CA ARG A 87 4.73 10.99 -7.62
C ARG A 87 5.23 10.95 -6.19
N SER A 88 4.40 11.34 -5.23
CA SER A 88 4.78 11.39 -3.81
C SER A 88 4.90 10.00 -3.20
N ILE A 89 3.92 9.11 -3.44
CA ILE A 89 3.92 7.75 -2.87
C ILE A 89 4.89 6.80 -3.58
N SER A 90 5.27 7.10 -4.83
CA SER A 90 6.24 6.32 -5.61
C SER A 90 7.70 6.66 -5.27
N GLN A 91 7.95 7.61 -4.36
CA GLN A 91 9.30 7.87 -3.87
C GLN A 91 9.87 6.61 -3.19
N PRO A 92 11.09 6.14 -3.56
CA PRO A 92 11.63 4.89 -3.03
C PRO A 92 11.62 4.82 -1.50
N ARG A 93 11.95 5.93 -0.83
CA ARG A 93 11.93 6.01 0.64
C ARG A 93 10.53 5.79 1.25
N VAL A 94 9.48 6.28 0.58
CA VAL A 94 8.09 6.09 1.02
C VAL A 94 7.67 4.64 0.78
N VAL A 95 7.99 4.10 -0.39
CA VAL A 95 7.73 2.69 -0.73
C VAL A 95 8.40 1.77 0.27
N ASP A 96 9.67 2.00 0.59
CA ASP A 96 10.41 1.18 1.55
C ASP A 96 9.85 1.31 2.98
N ALA A 97 9.47 2.51 3.41
CA ALA A 97 8.87 2.72 4.73
C ALA A 97 7.53 1.99 4.91
N GLN A 98 6.75 1.86 3.84
CA GLN A 98 5.44 1.20 3.87
C GLN A 98 5.49 -0.29 3.49
N TYR A 99 6.62 -0.79 3.01
CA TYR A 99 6.72 -2.14 2.46
C TYR A 99 6.23 -3.23 3.42
N ASN A 100 6.74 -3.25 4.65
CA ASN A 100 6.39 -4.30 5.61
C ASN A 100 4.90 -4.30 5.95
N GLN A 101 4.31 -3.13 6.15
CA GLN A 101 2.88 -3.02 6.43
C GLN A 101 2.03 -3.47 5.24
N ALA A 102 2.36 -3.01 4.04
CA ALA A 102 1.67 -3.42 2.81
C ALA A 102 1.82 -4.93 2.57
N PHE A 103 3.01 -5.48 2.77
CA PHE A 103 3.26 -6.91 2.65
C PHE A 103 2.36 -7.72 3.60
N VAL A 104 2.31 -7.35 4.89
CA VAL A 104 1.45 -8.01 5.88
C VAL A 104 -0.02 -7.96 5.46
N LEU A 105 -0.53 -6.79 5.06
CA LEU A 105 -1.91 -6.63 4.60
C LEU A 105 -2.22 -7.56 3.41
N VAL A 106 -1.33 -7.61 2.42
CA VAL A 106 -1.50 -8.51 1.26
C VAL A 106 -1.58 -9.96 1.70
N GLN A 107 -0.77 -10.40 2.68
CA GLN A 107 -0.84 -11.79 3.17
C GLN A 107 -2.19 -12.08 3.85
N TYR A 108 -2.71 -11.17 4.70
CA TYR A 108 -4.02 -11.32 5.30
C TYR A 108 -5.14 -11.42 4.26
N PHE A 109 -5.13 -10.55 3.25
CA PHE A 109 -6.13 -10.59 2.18
C PHE A 109 -6.01 -11.83 1.30
N SER A 110 -4.79 -12.24 0.97
CA SER A 110 -4.54 -13.37 0.06
C SER A 110 -4.86 -14.71 0.72
N TYR A 111 -4.38 -14.94 1.94
CA TYR A 111 -4.50 -16.23 2.60
C TYR A 111 -5.70 -16.31 3.55
N LEU A 112 -5.94 -15.29 4.36
CA LEU A 112 -7.01 -15.33 5.33
C LEU A 112 -8.32 -14.65 4.85
N ARG A 113 -8.27 -13.94 3.71
CA ARG A 113 -9.42 -13.25 3.09
C ARG A 113 -10.19 -12.36 4.06
N ARG A 114 -9.46 -11.65 4.91
CA ARG A 114 -10.00 -10.68 5.87
C ARG A 114 -9.00 -9.58 6.18
N ASP A 115 -9.50 -8.52 6.81
CA ASP A 115 -8.63 -7.51 7.42
C ASP A 115 -7.88 -8.11 8.62
N PRO A 116 -6.62 -7.72 8.86
CA PRO A 116 -5.96 -8.00 10.12
C PRO A 116 -6.63 -7.24 11.26
N ASP A 117 -6.64 -7.81 12.44
CA ASP A 117 -6.79 -7.04 13.67
C ASP A 117 -5.48 -6.30 14.01
N ASP A 118 -5.58 -5.23 14.82
CA ASP A 118 -4.43 -4.40 15.16
C ASP A 118 -3.29 -5.20 15.81
N THR A 119 -3.62 -6.18 16.62
CA THR A 119 -2.63 -7.02 17.30
C THR A 119 -1.85 -7.87 16.30
N GLY A 120 -2.56 -8.54 15.40
CA GLY A 120 -1.96 -9.37 14.37
C GLY A 120 -1.13 -8.56 13.37
N LEU A 121 -1.64 -7.40 12.94
CA LEU A 121 -0.90 -6.49 12.07
C LEU A 121 0.41 -6.04 12.72
N ASN A 122 0.33 -5.52 13.94
CA ASN A 122 1.49 -5.01 14.66
C ASN A 122 2.52 -6.10 14.96
N PHE A 123 2.06 -7.30 15.32
CA PHE A 123 2.95 -8.45 15.55
C PHE A 123 3.81 -8.73 14.31
N TRP A 124 3.18 -8.94 13.15
CA TRP A 124 3.89 -9.28 11.93
C TRP A 124 4.77 -8.15 11.40
N VAL A 125 4.29 -6.90 11.45
CA VAL A 125 5.10 -5.73 11.09
C VAL A 125 6.34 -5.63 11.96
N ASN A 126 6.24 -5.90 13.27
CA ASN A 126 7.39 -5.90 14.17
C ASN A 126 8.35 -7.06 13.91
N VAL A 127 7.85 -8.24 13.58
CA VAL A 127 8.71 -9.38 13.15
C VAL A 127 9.54 -8.98 11.94
N LEU A 128 8.91 -8.39 10.93
CA LEU A 128 9.58 -7.99 9.69
C LEU A 128 10.53 -6.79 9.86
N LYS A 129 10.23 -5.85 10.75
CA LYS A 129 11.12 -4.70 11.04
C LYS A 129 12.49 -5.10 11.57
N ASN A 130 12.61 -6.26 12.21
CA ASN A 130 13.87 -6.78 12.77
C ASN A 130 14.67 -7.60 11.75
N LYS A 131 14.27 -7.59 10.50
CA LYS A 131 14.90 -8.32 9.40
C LYS A 131 15.28 -7.36 8.26
N PRO A 132 16.18 -7.75 7.36
CA PRO A 132 16.43 -6.98 6.15
C PRO A 132 15.13 -6.72 5.38
N LEU A 133 15.02 -5.54 4.79
CA LEU A 133 13.85 -5.21 3.97
C LEU A 133 13.75 -6.19 2.79
N ARG A 134 12.55 -6.73 2.56
CA ARG A 134 12.27 -7.74 1.52
C ARG A 134 13.00 -9.07 1.73
N ASP A 135 13.33 -9.40 2.97
CA ASP A 135 13.97 -10.69 3.29
C ASP A 135 13.06 -11.87 2.88
N PRO A 136 13.51 -12.73 1.95
CA PRO A 136 12.67 -13.81 1.43
C PRO A 136 12.35 -14.88 2.48
N ASP A 137 13.26 -15.13 3.42
CA ASP A 137 13.05 -16.14 4.45
C ASP A 137 12.00 -15.69 5.47
N SER A 138 11.98 -14.42 5.81
CA SER A 138 10.95 -13.85 6.69
C SER A 138 9.58 -13.82 6.01
N ALA A 139 9.54 -13.47 4.71
CA ALA A 139 8.33 -13.53 3.91
C ALA A 139 7.77 -14.96 3.86
N ARG A 140 8.62 -15.94 3.56
CA ARG A 140 8.27 -17.35 3.55
C ARG A 140 7.78 -17.85 4.91
N SER A 141 8.47 -17.50 5.99
CA SER A 141 8.08 -17.90 7.35
C SER A 141 6.69 -17.38 7.72
N MET A 142 6.35 -16.14 7.33
CA MET A 142 5.02 -15.58 7.55
C MET A 142 3.96 -16.33 6.75
N VAL A 143 4.20 -16.60 5.46
CA VAL A 143 3.28 -17.37 4.61
C VAL A 143 3.05 -18.77 5.20
N CYS A 144 4.10 -19.44 5.65
CA CYS A 144 3.99 -20.75 6.28
C CYS A 144 3.18 -20.71 7.57
N ALA A 145 3.40 -19.69 8.41
CA ALA A 145 2.60 -19.51 9.63
C ALA A 145 1.10 -19.33 9.33
N PHE A 146 0.76 -18.66 8.24
CA PHE A 146 -0.64 -18.50 7.82
C PHE A 146 -1.23 -19.81 7.32
N LEU A 147 -0.55 -20.52 6.42
CA LEU A 147 -1.01 -21.78 5.85
C LEU A 147 -1.19 -22.89 6.90
N THR A 148 -0.34 -22.89 7.95
CA THR A 148 -0.42 -23.86 9.05
C THR A 148 -1.31 -23.40 10.19
N SER A 149 -1.85 -22.17 10.17
CA SER A 149 -2.75 -21.66 11.20
C SER A 149 -4.07 -22.45 11.25
N ALA A 150 -4.60 -22.60 12.45
CA ALA A 150 -5.94 -23.19 12.62
C ALA A 150 -7.03 -22.40 11.87
N GLU A 151 -6.87 -21.06 11.78
CA GLU A 151 -7.79 -20.22 11.03
C GLU A 151 -7.83 -20.58 9.55
N TYR A 152 -6.67 -20.72 8.92
CA TYR A 152 -6.59 -21.10 7.51
C TYR A 152 -7.14 -22.51 7.28
N GLN A 153 -6.69 -23.48 8.09
CA GLN A 153 -7.08 -24.88 7.93
C GLN A 153 -8.58 -25.12 8.16
N ASN A 154 -9.20 -24.42 9.09
CA ASN A 154 -10.63 -24.48 9.32
C ASN A 154 -11.46 -23.90 8.16
N ARG A 155 -10.91 -22.94 7.43
CA ARG A 155 -11.59 -22.30 6.28
C ARG A 155 -11.40 -23.02 4.96
N PHE A 156 -10.19 -23.53 4.72
CA PHE A 156 -9.77 -23.98 3.40
C PHE A 156 -9.31 -25.45 3.38
N GLY A 157 -9.31 -26.11 4.52
CA GLY A 157 -8.79 -27.47 4.67
C GLY A 157 -7.27 -27.52 4.92
N MET A 158 -6.78 -28.69 5.25
CA MET A 158 -5.36 -28.91 5.50
C MET A 158 -4.55 -28.69 4.21
N VAL A 159 -3.48 -27.92 4.31
CA VAL A 159 -2.52 -27.75 3.23
C VAL A 159 -1.57 -28.95 3.21
N THR A 160 -1.54 -29.66 2.09
CA THR A 160 -0.52 -30.66 1.83
C THR A 160 0.64 -29.97 1.11
N THR A 161 1.74 -29.74 1.81
CA THR A 161 2.97 -29.22 1.19
C THR A 161 3.59 -30.31 0.31
N HIS A 162 4.07 -29.95 -0.88
CA HIS A 162 4.58 -30.90 -1.87
C HIS A 162 5.94 -31.51 -1.48
N ASN A 163 6.67 -30.85 -0.58
CA ASN A 163 7.84 -31.42 0.09
C ASN A 163 7.99 -30.80 1.48
N GLY A 164 8.52 -31.56 2.42
CA GLY A 164 8.68 -31.16 3.82
C GLY A 164 9.65 -30.00 4.06
N GLY A 165 10.19 -29.37 3.01
CA GLY A 165 11.08 -28.21 3.10
C GLY A 165 10.39 -26.88 2.81
N GLU A 166 9.14 -26.85 2.34
CA GLU A 166 8.47 -25.62 1.97
C GLU A 166 7.98 -24.80 3.17
N CYS A 167 7.42 -25.46 4.17
CA CYS A 167 7.06 -24.85 5.46
C CYS A 167 7.59 -25.74 6.61
N GLY A 168 8.82 -26.21 6.47
CA GLY A 168 9.40 -27.27 7.29
C GLY A 168 9.37 -27.02 8.78
N ASN A 169 9.18 -28.11 9.48
CA ASN A 169 9.50 -28.27 10.90
C ASN A 169 11.00 -28.28 11.11
#